data_f69bfd3e2e3d2190d3650ee6864d9eb8
#
_entry.id   f69bfd3e2e3d2190d3650ee6864d9eb8
#
_cell.length_a   1.000
_cell.length_b   1.000
_cell.length_c   1.000
_cell.angle_alpha   90.00
_cell.angle_beta   90.00
_cell.angle_gamma   90.00
#
_symmetry.space_group_name_H-M   'P 1'
#
loop_
_entity.id
_entity.type
_entity.pdbx_description
1 polymer ?
#
loop_
_entity_poly.entity_id
_entity_poly.type
_entity_poly.pdbx_seq_one_letter_code
_entity_poly.pdbx_strand_id
1 'polypeptide(L)' 'MTLRLTIEHSPHPQDRREMRHPGGEFSIGRGAECSWQLNDPDMYVSRKHCVITGEAGQFIVTDASR' A
#
# COMPACT_ATOMS: atom_id res chain seq x y z
N MET A 1 -16.96 1.57 -6.75
CA MET A 1 -15.80 1.20 -7.60
C MET A 1 -14.66 0.74 -6.70
N THR A 2 -13.96 -0.32 -7.10
CA THR A 2 -12.89 -0.91 -6.31
C THR A 2 -11.60 -0.93 -7.12
N LEU A 3 -10.51 -0.47 -6.52
CA LEU A 3 -9.19 -0.54 -7.12
C LEU A 3 -8.50 -1.82 -6.67
N ARG A 4 -7.95 -2.57 -7.61
CA ARG A 4 -7.15 -3.75 -7.32
C ARG A 4 -5.67 -3.39 -7.39
N LEU A 5 -4.93 -3.73 -6.33
CA LEU A 5 -3.51 -3.47 -6.22
C LEU A 5 -2.77 -4.80 -6.23
N THR A 6 -1.72 -4.90 -7.04
CA THR A 6 -0.96 -6.13 -7.20
C THR A 6 0.52 -5.83 -7.09
N ILE A 7 1.25 -6.68 -6.36
CA ILE A 7 2.71 -6.63 -6.35
C ILE A 7 3.21 -7.47 -7.51
N GLU A 8 3.86 -6.82 -8.48
CA GLU A 8 4.41 -7.52 -9.64
C GLU A 8 5.78 -8.11 -9.35
N HIS A 9 6.58 -7.42 -8.55
CA HIS A 9 7.93 -7.85 -8.22
C HIS A 9 8.27 -7.45 -6.79
N SER A 10 8.89 -8.36 -6.05
CA SER A 10 9.38 -8.08 -4.71
C SER A 10 10.64 -8.91 -4.44
N PRO A 11 11.70 -8.30 -3.87
CA PRO A 11 12.91 -9.04 -3.52
C PRO A 11 12.70 -10.00 -2.35
N HIS A 12 11.62 -9.84 -1.58
CA HIS A 12 11.30 -10.67 -0.43
C HIS A 12 9.90 -11.25 -0.56
N PRO A 13 9.66 -12.46 -0.01
CA PRO A 13 8.31 -13.02 0.00
C PRO A 13 7.33 -12.12 0.73
N GLN A 14 6.13 -11.98 0.17
CA GLN A 14 5.05 -11.21 0.76
C GLN A 14 3.90 -12.13 1.13
N ASP A 15 3.30 -11.92 2.30
CA ASP A 15 2.16 -12.71 2.75
C ASP A 15 0.97 -12.54 1.82
N ARG A 16 0.85 -11.35 1.23
CA ARG A 16 -0.25 -11.03 0.35
C ARG A 16 0.24 -10.18 -0.81
N ARG A 17 -0.01 -10.62 -2.03
CA ARG A 17 0.46 -9.95 -3.23
C ARG A 17 -0.63 -9.18 -3.96
N GLU A 18 -1.87 -9.27 -3.49
CA GLU A 18 -3.00 -8.58 -4.09
C GLU A 18 -3.94 -8.09 -3.02
N MET A 19 -4.38 -6.85 -3.14
CA MET A 19 -5.35 -6.22 -2.26
C MET A 19 -6.36 -5.42 -3.05
N ARG A 20 -7.56 -5.30 -2.52
CA ARG A 20 -8.59 -4.43 -3.08
C ARG A 20 -8.74 -3.22 -2.19
N HIS A 21 -8.77 -2.05 -2.81
CA HIS A 21 -9.00 -0.79 -2.10
C HIS A 21 -10.51 -0.58 -1.98
N PRO A 22 -11.08 -0.62 -0.79
CA PRO A 22 -12.53 -0.53 -0.61
C PRO A 22 -13.10 0.88 -0.70
N GLY A 23 -12.23 1.90 -0.80
CA GLY A 23 -12.61 3.30 -0.74
C GLY A 23 -12.03 3.95 0.51
N GLY A 24 -12.06 5.27 0.57
CA GLY A 24 -11.48 6.01 1.68
C GLY A 24 -9.96 5.99 1.65
N GLU A 25 -9.34 6.06 2.81
CA GLU A 25 -7.89 6.11 2.95
C GLU A 25 -7.32 4.70 3.10
N PHE A 26 -6.28 4.40 2.34
CA PHE A 26 -5.62 3.10 2.33
C PHE A 26 -4.11 3.31 2.32
N SER A 27 -3.44 2.94 3.39
CA SER A 27 -2.00 3.15 3.53
C SER A 27 -1.22 1.89 3.19
N ILE A 28 -0.05 2.07 2.58
CA ILE A 28 0.85 1.00 2.20
C ILE A 28 2.23 1.32 2.74
N GLY A 29 2.86 0.35 3.39
CA GLY A 29 4.19 0.53 3.92
C GLY A 29 4.65 -0.65 4.74
N ARG A 30 5.79 -0.47 5.39
CA ARG A 30 6.45 -1.48 6.20
C ARG A 30 5.85 -1.57 7.61
N GLY A 31 5.19 -0.53 8.06
CA GLY A 31 4.66 -0.44 9.42
C GLY A 31 3.40 -1.30 9.63
N ALA A 32 3.25 -1.82 10.84
CA ALA A 32 2.10 -2.65 11.18
C ALA A 32 0.78 -1.88 11.17
N GLU A 33 0.84 -0.56 11.27
CA GLU A 33 -0.32 0.33 11.23
C GLU A 33 -0.88 0.54 9.83
N CYS A 34 -0.15 0.12 8.79
CA CYS A 34 -0.59 0.30 7.40
C CYS A 34 -1.73 -0.65 7.06
N SER A 35 -2.63 -0.19 6.18
CA SER A 35 -3.69 -1.03 5.65
C SER A 35 -3.13 -2.25 4.92
N TRP A 36 -2.03 -2.06 4.22
CA TRP A 36 -1.28 -3.14 3.59
C TRP A 36 0.16 -3.06 4.07
N GLN A 37 0.52 -3.93 5.00
CA GLN A 37 1.88 -4.01 5.51
C GLN A 37 2.73 -4.86 4.57
N LEU A 38 3.84 -4.28 4.13
CA LEU A 38 4.79 -4.97 3.27
C LEU A 38 5.94 -5.53 4.10
N ASN A 39 6.40 -6.72 3.73
CA ASN A 39 7.59 -7.32 4.31
C ASN A 39 8.82 -6.74 3.65
N ASP A 40 9.58 -5.93 4.39
CA ASP A 40 10.77 -5.26 3.89
C ASP A 40 11.85 -5.23 4.98
N PRO A 41 12.59 -6.33 5.16
CA PRO A 41 13.64 -6.38 6.17
C PRO A 41 14.80 -5.44 5.89
N ASP A 42 14.97 -5.00 4.64
CA ASP A 42 16.03 -4.08 4.25
C ASP A 42 15.65 -2.61 4.48
N MET A 43 14.41 -2.34 4.83
CA MET A 43 13.90 -1.01 5.18
C MET A 43 14.00 0.02 4.05
N TYR A 44 13.88 -0.43 2.80
CA TYR A 44 13.81 0.49 1.65
C TYR A 44 12.46 1.19 1.56
N VAL A 45 11.41 0.53 2.04
CA VAL A 45 10.07 1.10 2.08
C VAL A 45 9.87 1.77 3.42
N SER A 46 9.34 3.00 3.43
CA SER A 46 9.03 3.71 4.66
C SER A 46 7.93 3.01 5.45
N ARG A 47 7.83 3.27 6.74
CA ARG A 47 6.79 2.69 7.60
C ARG A 47 5.40 2.97 7.02
N LYS A 48 5.16 4.20 6.59
CA LYS A 48 4.02 4.56 5.76
C LYS A 48 4.59 5.16 4.48
N HIS A 49 4.61 4.39 3.40
CA HIS A 49 5.28 4.78 2.16
C HIS A 49 4.36 5.61 1.26
N CYS A 50 3.12 5.20 1.11
CA CYS A 50 2.14 5.96 0.36
C CYS A 50 0.74 5.73 0.91
N VAL A 51 -0.16 6.64 0.54
CA VAL A 51 -1.58 6.56 0.89
C VAL A 51 -2.38 6.69 -0.40
N ILE A 52 -3.34 5.82 -0.59
CA ILE A 52 -4.26 5.88 -1.72
C ILE A 52 -5.63 6.26 -1.18
N THR A 53 -6.15 7.40 -1.61
CA THR A 53 -7.47 7.87 -1.20
C THR A 53 -8.46 7.65 -2.33
N GLY A 54 -9.52 6.91 -2.06
CA GLY A 54 -10.60 6.65 -3.01
C GLY A 54 -11.82 7.47 -2.66
N GLU A 55 -12.20 8.40 -3.53
CA GLU A 55 -13.28 9.31 -3.28
C GLU A 55 -13.93 9.75 -4.59
N ALA A 56 -15.26 9.76 -4.63
CA ALA A 56 -16.03 10.24 -5.77
C ALA A 56 -15.62 9.60 -7.11
N GLY A 57 -15.32 8.31 -7.09
CA GLY A 57 -14.93 7.58 -8.30
C GLY A 57 -13.49 7.80 -8.74
N GLN A 58 -12.68 8.47 -7.93
CA GLN A 58 -11.27 8.73 -8.21
C GLN A 58 -10.38 8.12 -7.15
N PHE A 59 -9.15 7.75 -7.56
CA PHE A 59 -8.12 7.28 -6.64
C PHE A 59 -6.91 8.19 -6.76
N ILE A 60 -6.47 8.72 -5.63
CA ILE A 60 -5.33 9.64 -5.56
C ILE A 60 -4.24 8.99 -4.72
N VAL A 61 -3.04 8.90 -5.30
CA VAL A 61 -1.88 8.36 -4.59
C VAL A 61 -1.06 9.52 -4.06
N THR A 62 -0.82 9.51 -2.75
CA THR A 62 0.00 10.52 -2.08
C THR A 62 1.24 9.86 -1.52
N ASP A 63 2.41 10.41 -1.84
CA ASP A 63 3.68 9.95 -1.29
C ASP A 63 3.75 10.39 0.18
N ALA A 64 3.93 9.42 1.07
CA ALA A 64 4.09 9.64 2.51
C ALA A 64 5.46 9.16 3.00
N SER A 65 6.36 8.82 2.08
CA SER A 65 7.70 8.35 2.42
C SER A 65 8.55 9.45 3.06
N ARG A 66 9.54 9.04 3.83
CA ARG A 66 10.44 9.95 4.52
C ARG A 66 11.88 9.58 4.25
#